data_1c2d617406c72d3f521b662f0cbd72e2
#
_entry.id   1c2d617406c72d3f521b662f0cbd72e2
#
_cell.length_a   1.000
_cell.length_b   1.000
_cell.length_c   1.000
_cell.angle_alpha   90.00
_cell.angle_beta   90.00
_cell.angle_gamma   90.00
#
_symmetry.space_group_name_H-M   'P 1'
#
loop_
_entity.id
_entity.type
_entity.pdbx_description
1 polymer ?
#
loop_
_entity_poly.entity_id
_entity_poly.type
_entity_poly.pdbx_seq_one_letter_code
_entity_poly.pdbx_strand_id
1 'polypeptide(L)'
;FMKPTTDFPFLLDNPRAWRTYLGGRMLDALHGDSNGEDGHFPEEWILSTVAARNAGREQFPEEGMSHLRGTDVTLKSVLESDTEGYLGKGAAQPTLGVLTKLIDSAERLTLQVHPDKPTALRLFQSQYGKTECWHILSGHPVNGEEPCIYYGFQPDMTRARWEALFHAQDIPGMLAGMQKYPVHP
;
A
#
# COMPACT_ATOMS: atom_id res chain seq x y z
N PHE A 1 13.23 -29.56 -5.25
CA PHE A 1 12.21 -28.61 -4.76
C PHE A 1 10.96 -29.41 -4.43
N MET A 2 10.62 -29.54 -3.14
CA MET A 2 9.30 -30.06 -2.76
C MET A 2 8.25 -29.05 -3.21
N LYS A 3 7.28 -29.47 -4.04
CA LYS A 3 6.07 -28.65 -4.26
C LYS A 3 5.44 -28.39 -2.89
N PRO A 4 5.15 -27.13 -2.55
CA PRO A 4 4.34 -26.85 -1.37
C PRO A 4 3.02 -27.63 -1.55
N THR A 5 2.63 -28.41 -0.57
CA THR A 5 1.37 -29.12 -0.63
C THR A 5 0.22 -28.13 -0.45
N THR A 6 -0.82 -28.23 -1.25
CA THR A 6 -2.05 -27.41 -1.14
C THR A 6 -2.86 -27.69 0.13
N ASP A 7 -2.39 -28.63 0.95
CA ASP A 7 -3.15 -29.17 2.09
C ASP A 7 -3.02 -28.36 3.39
N PHE A 8 -2.13 -27.34 3.40
CA PHE A 8 -1.91 -26.52 4.59
C PHE A 8 -1.84 -25.03 4.23
N PRO A 9 -2.34 -24.16 5.12
CA PRO A 9 -2.17 -22.71 4.92
C PRO A 9 -0.68 -22.35 4.94
N PHE A 10 -0.26 -21.47 4.04
CA PHE A 10 1.09 -20.92 4.05
C PHE A 10 1.24 -19.90 5.16
N LEU A 11 2.33 -19.99 5.88
CA LEU A 11 2.79 -18.91 6.73
C LEU A 11 3.68 -18.01 5.90
N LEU A 12 3.35 -16.72 5.87
CA LEU A 12 4.12 -15.72 5.15
C LEU A 12 4.93 -14.87 6.12
N ASP A 13 6.06 -14.37 5.65
CA ASP A 13 6.74 -13.25 6.26
C ASP A 13 6.06 -11.97 5.78
N ASN A 14 6.00 -10.97 6.67
CA ASN A 14 5.36 -9.69 6.41
C ASN A 14 6.43 -8.62 6.17
N PRO A 15 6.93 -8.46 4.94
CA PRO A 15 8.02 -7.54 4.68
C PRO A 15 7.57 -6.10 4.83
N ARG A 16 8.44 -5.27 5.41
CA ARG A 16 8.29 -3.83 5.40
C ARG A 16 8.72 -3.28 4.05
N ALA A 17 7.92 -2.38 3.50
CA ALA A 17 8.21 -1.69 2.26
C ALA A 17 8.71 -0.27 2.54
N TRP A 18 9.82 0.09 1.93
CA TRP A 18 10.36 1.45 2.01
C TRP A 18 9.42 2.46 1.33
N ARG A 19 9.29 3.62 1.95
CA ARG A 19 8.52 4.75 1.43
C ARG A 19 9.25 6.07 1.62
N THR A 20 8.87 7.06 0.83
CA THR A 20 9.40 8.43 0.95
C THR A 20 8.94 9.13 2.21
N TYR A 21 7.87 8.68 2.87
CA TYR A 21 7.33 9.22 4.10
C TYR A 21 7.76 8.39 5.32
N LEU A 22 7.67 9.01 6.49
CA LEU A 22 8.06 8.40 7.75
C LEU A 22 6.88 7.76 8.49
N GLY A 23 7.20 6.75 9.28
CA GLY A 23 6.28 6.03 10.14
C GLY A 23 6.82 4.65 10.49
N GLY A 24 5.99 3.78 11.02
CA GLY A 24 6.31 2.39 11.33
C GLY A 24 6.44 2.06 12.80
N ARG A 25 6.54 3.06 13.67
CA ARG A 25 6.66 2.85 15.12
C ARG A 25 5.49 2.06 15.71
N MET A 26 4.26 2.34 15.24
CA MET A 26 3.08 1.59 15.71
C MET A 26 3.05 0.16 15.19
N LEU A 27 3.64 -0.11 14.03
CA LEU A 27 3.81 -1.47 13.52
C LEU A 27 4.83 -2.25 14.36
N ASP A 28 5.92 -1.59 14.81
CA ASP A 28 6.88 -2.21 15.73
C ASP A 28 6.21 -2.54 17.07
N ALA A 29 5.43 -1.60 17.61
CA ALA A 29 4.64 -1.83 18.82
C ALA A 29 3.62 -2.99 18.65
N LEU A 30 2.99 -3.12 17.49
CA LEU A 30 2.09 -4.25 17.17
C LEU A 30 2.83 -5.59 17.26
N HIS A 31 4.11 -5.63 16.89
CA HIS A 31 4.97 -6.81 16.99
C HIS A 31 5.69 -6.96 18.35
N GLY A 32 5.36 -6.11 19.32
CA GLY A 32 5.89 -6.20 20.69
C GLY A 32 7.18 -5.42 20.93
N ASP A 33 7.67 -4.65 19.98
CA ASP A 33 8.79 -3.72 20.16
C ASP A 33 8.27 -2.34 20.55
N SER A 34 8.38 -2.01 21.83
CA SER A 34 7.97 -0.71 22.38
C SER A 34 9.01 0.41 22.15
N ASN A 35 10.19 0.08 21.63
CA ASN A 35 11.28 1.02 21.39
C ASN A 35 11.43 1.38 19.90
N GLY A 36 10.49 0.93 19.05
CA GLY A 36 10.48 1.25 17.63
C GLY A 36 10.43 2.75 17.38
N GLU A 37 11.07 3.17 16.30
CA GLU A 37 11.12 4.57 15.85
C GLU A 37 10.48 4.71 14.47
N ASP A 38 9.98 5.92 14.18
CA ASP A 38 9.47 6.23 12.86
C ASP A 38 10.62 6.34 11.85
N GLY A 39 10.52 5.61 10.76
CA GLY A 39 11.51 5.56 9.70
C GLY A 39 10.86 5.40 8.33
N HIS A 40 11.65 5.09 7.32
CA HIS A 40 11.17 4.91 5.95
C HIS A 40 10.55 3.53 5.67
N PHE A 41 10.10 2.79 6.70
CA PHE A 41 9.42 1.51 6.56
C PHE A 41 8.02 1.51 7.21
N PRO A 42 7.14 2.44 6.81
CA PRO A 42 5.83 2.67 7.41
C PRO A 42 4.74 1.72 6.92
N GLU A 43 5.05 0.85 5.99
CA GLU A 43 4.10 -0.11 5.42
C GLU A 43 4.59 -1.54 5.63
N GLU A 44 3.72 -2.40 6.16
CA GLU A 44 3.93 -3.84 6.24
C GLU A 44 2.98 -4.52 5.25
N TRP A 45 3.54 -5.23 4.28
CA TRP A 45 2.79 -5.87 3.22
C TRP A 45 2.48 -7.31 3.60
N ILE A 46 1.28 -7.51 4.18
CA ILE A 46 0.84 -8.79 4.73
C ILE A 46 0.64 -9.83 3.63
N LEU A 47 0.11 -9.40 2.48
CA LEU A 47 -0.16 -10.27 1.35
C LEU A 47 0.16 -9.54 0.06
N SER A 48 1.27 -9.93 -0.58
CA SER A 48 1.73 -9.29 -1.81
C SER A 48 2.39 -10.26 -2.78
N THR A 49 1.98 -10.17 -4.04
CA THR A 49 2.64 -10.79 -5.19
C THR A 49 3.33 -9.76 -6.09
N VAL A 50 3.39 -8.51 -5.63
CA VAL A 50 4.00 -7.40 -6.37
C VAL A 50 5.10 -6.75 -5.56
N ALA A 51 6.14 -6.27 -6.24
CA ALA A 51 7.23 -5.54 -5.60
C ALA A 51 6.88 -4.05 -5.44
N ALA A 52 7.36 -3.47 -4.35
CA ALA A 52 7.39 -2.02 -4.18
C ALA A 52 8.39 -1.41 -5.16
N ARG A 53 7.96 -0.35 -5.86
CA ARG A 53 8.81 0.36 -6.81
C ARG A 53 9.07 1.76 -6.30
N ASN A 54 10.31 2.01 -5.90
CA ASN A 54 10.76 3.30 -5.38
C ASN A 54 12.03 3.69 -6.15
N ALA A 55 12.09 4.95 -6.59
CA ALA A 55 13.30 5.47 -7.24
C ALA A 55 14.51 5.38 -6.30
N GLY A 56 15.65 4.93 -6.80
CA GLY A 56 16.86 4.71 -6.01
C GLY A 56 16.90 3.43 -5.19
N ARG A 57 15.93 2.52 -5.39
CA ARG A 57 15.88 1.21 -4.71
C ARG A 57 15.80 0.02 -5.69
N GLU A 58 16.28 0.21 -6.89
CA GLU A 58 16.26 -0.80 -7.95
C GLU A 58 17.06 -2.07 -7.59
N GLN A 59 17.98 -1.96 -6.62
CA GLN A 59 18.76 -3.08 -6.08
C GLN A 59 17.93 -4.03 -5.20
N PHE A 60 16.68 -3.66 -4.85
CA PHE A 60 15.77 -4.49 -4.06
C PHE A 60 14.55 -4.92 -4.91
N PRO A 61 14.71 -5.79 -5.92
CA PRO A 61 13.67 -6.08 -6.91
C PRO A 61 12.44 -6.80 -6.34
N GLU A 62 12.57 -7.41 -5.17
CA GLU A 62 11.49 -8.14 -4.48
C GLU A 62 10.98 -7.43 -3.22
N GLU A 63 11.38 -6.16 -3.00
CA GLU A 63 10.95 -5.41 -1.82
C GLU A 63 9.41 -5.39 -1.72
N GLY A 64 8.89 -5.76 -0.56
CA GLY A 64 7.45 -5.84 -0.30
C GLY A 64 6.76 -7.11 -0.79
N MET A 65 7.41 -7.98 -1.56
CA MET A 65 6.83 -9.27 -1.93
C MET A 65 6.79 -10.21 -0.70
N SER A 66 5.67 -10.88 -0.52
CA SER A 66 5.54 -11.89 0.55
C SER A 66 6.36 -13.13 0.22
N HIS A 67 7.10 -13.64 1.20
CA HIS A 67 7.83 -14.91 1.14
C HIS A 67 7.19 -15.96 2.04
N LEU A 68 7.37 -17.22 1.71
CA LEU A 68 7.07 -18.30 2.65
C LEU A 68 8.00 -18.16 3.84
N ARG A 69 7.43 -18.15 5.04
CA ARG A 69 8.16 -17.88 6.29
C ARG A 69 9.43 -18.71 6.42
N GLY A 70 10.54 -18.01 6.63
CA GLY A 70 11.87 -18.64 6.80
C GLY A 70 12.48 -19.20 5.52
N THR A 71 12.04 -18.77 4.34
CA THR A 71 12.59 -19.15 3.04
C THR A 71 12.75 -17.96 2.12
N ASP A 72 13.52 -18.13 1.03
CA ASP A 72 13.63 -17.14 -0.06
C ASP A 72 12.57 -17.35 -1.17
N VAL A 73 11.56 -18.18 -0.92
CA VAL A 73 10.51 -18.49 -1.90
C VAL A 73 9.40 -17.46 -1.81
N THR A 74 9.21 -16.68 -2.88
CA THR A 74 8.14 -15.70 -2.93
C THR A 74 6.77 -16.37 -3.10
N LEU A 75 5.71 -15.78 -2.51
CA LEU A 75 4.34 -16.21 -2.77
C LEU A 75 4.02 -16.18 -4.26
N LYS A 76 4.56 -15.22 -5.00
CA LYS A 76 4.40 -15.14 -6.45
C LYS A 76 4.94 -16.37 -7.15
N SER A 77 6.17 -16.83 -6.84
CA SER A 77 6.75 -18.03 -7.46
C SER A 77 5.99 -19.30 -7.10
N VAL A 78 5.40 -19.36 -5.91
CA VAL A 78 4.49 -20.46 -5.53
C VAL A 78 3.27 -20.47 -6.44
N LEU A 79 2.59 -19.35 -6.63
CA LEU A 79 1.43 -19.25 -7.50
C LEU A 79 1.77 -19.54 -8.97
N GLU A 80 2.95 -19.13 -9.43
CA GLU A 80 3.46 -19.44 -10.78
C GLU A 80 3.69 -20.92 -11.00
N SER A 81 4.05 -21.68 -9.96
CA SER A 81 4.33 -23.12 -10.05
C SER A 81 3.09 -23.97 -10.36
N ASP A 82 1.93 -23.53 -9.92
CA ASP A 82 0.63 -24.19 -10.19
C ASP A 82 -0.52 -23.19 -10.03
N THR A 83 -0.65 -22.28 -10.99
CA THR A 83 -1.62 -21.18 -10.93
C THR A 83 -3.06 -21.66 -10.74
N GLU A 84 -3.48 -22.67 -11.50
CA GLU A 84 -4.85 -23.20 -11.36
C GLU A 84 -5.06 -23.97 -10.05
N GLY A 85 -4.05 -24.67 -9.58
CA GLY A 85 -4.14 -25.41 -8.31
C GLY A 85 -4.33 -24.48 -7.11
N TYR A 86 -3.66 -23.31 -7.12
CA TYR A 86 -3.74 -22.35 -6.01
C TYR A 86 -4.90 -21.36 -6.15
N LEU A 87 -5.17 -20.87 -7.35
CA LEU A 87 -6.14 -19.80 -7.58
C LEU A 87 -7.48 -20.27 -8.16
N GLY A 88 -7.58 -21.57 -8.42
CA GLY A 88 -8.78 -22.17 -8.98
C GLY A 88 -8.75 -22.29 -10.50
N LYS A 89 -9.61 -23.18 -10.99
CA LYS A 89 -9.71 -23.51 -12.42
C LYS A 89 -10.05 -22.27 -13.26
N GLY A 90 -9.26 -22.04 -14.29
CA GLY A 90 -9.42 -20.92 -15.21
C GLY A 90 -8.66 -19.65 -14.77
N ALA A 91 -7.88 -19.70 -13.71
CA ALA A 91 -6.99 -18.61 -13.34
C ALA A 91 -5.90 -18.43 -14.40
N ALA A 92 -5.93 -17.29 -15.11
CA ALA A 92 -5.02 -17.01 -16.22
C ALA A 92 -3.70 -16.35 -15.80
N GLN A 93 -3.61 -15.84 -14.58
CA GLN A 93 -2.48 -15.07 -14.08
C GLN A 93 -2.13 -15.50 -12.65
N PRO A 94 -0.84 -15.62 -12.32
CA PRO A 94 -0.38 -16.01 -10.98
C PRO A 94 -0.42 -14.80 -10.01
N THR A 95 -1.58 -14.20 -9.87
CA THR A 95 -1.77 -13.01 -9.01
C THR A 95 -3.10 -13.09 -8.28
N LEU A 96 -3.08 -12.62 -7.05
CA LEU A 96 -4.28 -12.49 -6.23
C LEU A 96 -5.15 -11.29 -6.65
N GLY A 97 -4.61 -10.37 -7.46
CA GLY A 97 -5.30 -9.14 -7.84
C GLY A 97 -5.54 -8.17 -6.67
N VAL A 98 -4.96 -8.45 -5.53
CA VAL A 98 -5.07 -7.64 -4.30
C VAL A 98 -3.70 -7.55 -3.61
N LEU A 99 -3.47 -6.42 -2.96
CA LEU A 99 -2.39 -6.18 -2.02
C LEU A 99 -3.01 -5.82 -0.67
N THR A 100 -2.70 -6.58 0.36
CA THR A 100 -3.11 -6.29 1.73
C THR A 100 -1.92 -5.77 2.53
N LYS A 101 -2.07 -4.63 3.18
CA LYS A 101 -1.00 -4.01 3.96
C LYS A 101 -1.52 -3.31 5.20
N LEU A 102 -0.66 -3.20 6.21
CA LEU A 102 -0.79 -2.26 7.32
C LEU A 102 0.01 -1.01 6.97
N ILE A 103 -0.53 0.15 7.32
CA ILE A 103 0.13 1.45 7.15
C ILE A 103 0.12 2.16 8.49
N ASP A 104 1.29 2.60 8.93
CA ASP A 104 1.47 3.51 10.05
C ASP A 104 2.25 4.72 9.57
N SER A 105 1.60 5.87 9.46
CA SER A 105 2.22 7.09 8.96
C SER A 105 2.38 8.11 10.08
N ALA A 106 3.61 8.58 10.29
CA ALA A 106 3.94 9.65 11.23
C ALA A 106 3.75 11.05 10.63
N GLU A 107 3.39 11.12 9.35
CA GLU A 107 3.16 12.37 8.64
C GLU A 107 2.00 12.24 7.64
N ARG A 108 1.47 13.37 7.19
CA ARG A 108 0.42 13.35 6.17
C ARG A 108 0.95 12.80 4.85
N LEU A 109 0.29 11.80 4.30
CA LEU A 109 0.61 11.27 2.99
C LEU A 109 0.39 12.30 1.89
N THR A 110 1.07 12.12 0.77
CA THR A 110 0.85 12.93 -0.44
C THR A 110 -0.59 12.78 -0.94
N LEU A 111 -1.13 13.84 -1.54
CA LEU A 111 -2.41 13.75 -2.25
C LEU A 111 -2.23 12.89 -3.50
N GLN A 112 -3.09 11.90 -3.66
CA GLN A 112 -2.98 10.90 -4.71
C GLN A 112 -4.27 10.79 -5.51
N VAL A 113 -4.14 10.46 -6.79
CA VAL A 113 -5.24 10.04 -7.66
C VAL A 113 -5.00 8.58 -8.01
N HIS A 114 -5.99 7.74 -7.73
CA HIS A 114 -5.92 6.33 -8.09
C HIS A 114 -6.44 6.12 -9.51
N PRO A 115 -5.66 5.46 -10.39
CA PRO A 115 -6.06 5.25 -11.77
C PRO A 115 -7.19 4.21 -11.87
N ASP A 116 -8.14 4.46 -12.78
CA ASP A 116 -9.02 3.43 -13.28
C ASP A 116 -8.25 2.43 -14.20
N LYS A 117 -8.90 1.33 -14.60
CA LYS A 117 -8.25 0.33 -15.45
C LYS A 117 -7.70 0.87 -16.78
N PRO A 118 -8.44 1.67 -17.58
CA PRO A 118 -7.91 2.27 -18.79
C PRO A 118 -6.69 3.16 -18.56
N THR A 119 -6.71 3.98 -17.52
CA THR A 119 -5.59 4.85 -17.15
C THR A 119 -4.39 4.04 -16.66
N ALA A 120 -4.63 3.02 -15.83
CA ALA A 120 -3.58 2.13 -15.34
C ALA A 120 -2.90 1.38 -16.48
N LEU A 121 -3.66 0.88 -17.46
CA LEU A 121 -3.10 0.21 -18.63
C LEU A 121 -2.26 1.17 -19.46
N ARG A 122 -2.76 2.37 -19.71
CA ARG A 122 -2.10 3.37 -20.58
C ARG A 122 -0.83 3.93 -19.94
N LEU A 123 -0.83 4.24 -18.64
CA LEU A 123 0.27 4.95 -17.98
C LEU A 123 1.27 4.02 -17.29
N PHE A 124 0.82 2.86 -16.80
CA PHE A 124 1.61 1.98 -15.96
C PHE A 124 1.72 0.55 -16.51
N GLN A 125 1.11 0.27 -17.67
CA GLN A 125 1.05 -1.08 -18.27
C GLN A 125 0.46 -2.12 -17.29
N SER A 126 -0.43 -1.66 -16.41
CA SER A 126 -1.12 -2.49 -15.42
C SER A 126 -2.51 -2.89 -15.90
N GLN A 127 -2.85 -4.16 -15.77
CA GLN A 127 -4.20 -4.69 -16.03
C GLN A 127 -5.21 -4.29 -14.95
N TYR A 128 -4.72 -3.77 -13.82
CA TYR A 128 -5.52 -3.41 -12.66
C TYR A 128 -5.50 -1.89 -12.47
N GLY A 129 -6.67 -1.31 -12.21
CA GLY A 129 -6.76 -0.01 -11.57
C GLY A 129 -6.31 -0.11 -10.11
N LYS A 130 -6.31 1.00 -9.39
CA LYS A 130 -5.98 1.01 -7.97
C LYS A 130 -7.23 1.32 -7.14
N THR A 131 -8.18 0.39 -7.10
CA THR A 131 -9.28 0.45 -6.13
C THR A 131 -8.69 0.17 -4.75
N GLU A 132 -9.00 1.02 -3.77
CA GLU A 132 -8.46 0.93 -2.42
C GLU A 132 -9.56 1.13 -1.40
N CYS A 133 -9.50 0.39 -0.29
CA CYS A 133 -10.33 0.60 0.88
C CYS A 133 -9.46 0.55 2.13
N TRP A 134 -9.87 1.25 3.19
CA TRP A 134 -9.15 1.30 4.45
C TRP A 134 -10.04 0.86 5.59
N HIS A 135 -9.43 0.12 6.50
CA HIS A 135 -9.98 -0.19 7.81
C HIS A 135 -9.06 0.43 8.87
N ILE A 136 -9.62 1.27 9.72
CA ILE A 136 -8.85 1.99 10.72
C ILE A 136 -8.68 1.09 11.95
N LEU A 137 -7.44 0.76 12.29
CA LEU A 137 -7.10 -0.09 13.44
C LEU A 137 -6.77 0.73 14.67
N SER A 138 -6.12 1.87 14.47
CA SER A 138 -5.71 2.80 15.52
C SER A 138 -5.49 4.18 14.93
N GLY A 139 -5.17 5.16 15.74
CA GLY A 139 -4.79 6.48 15.30
C GLY A 139 -4.02 7.23 16.38
N HIS A 140 -3.15 8.11 15.96
CA HIS A 140 -2.44 9.04 16.81
C HIS A 140 -2.40 10.42 16.14
N PRO A 141 -2.32 11.51 16.90
CA PRO A 141 -2.19 12.83 16.32
C PRO A 141 -0.88 12.97 15.53
N VAL A 142 -0.97 13.57 14.36
CA VAL A 142 0.17 13.89 13.50
C VAL A 142 0.35 15.41 13.46
N ASN A 143 1.50 15.92 13.92
CA ASN A 143 1.77 17.35 14.04
C ASN A 143 0.71 18.13 14.84
N GLY A 144 0.12 17.49 15.87
CA GLY A 144 -0.95 18.07 16.68
C GLY A 144 -2.35 18.06 16.03
N GLU A 145 -2.50 17.43 14.89
CA GLU A 145 -3.76 17.24 14.19
C GLU A 145 -4.30 15.83 14.48
N GLU A 146 -5.57 15.73 14.87
CA GLU A 146 -6.24 14.45 15.10
C GLU A 146 -6.28 13.60 13.83
N PRO A 147 -6.26 12.26 13.97
CA PRO A 147 -6.27 11.34 12.83
C PRO A 147 -7.41 11.64 11.87
N CYS A 148 -7.07 11.84 10.61
CA CYS A 148 -8.04 12.18 9.57
C CYS A 148 -7.62 11.67 8.21
N ILE A 149 -8.60 11.59 7.30
CA ILE A 149 -8.36 11.40 5.86
C ILE A 149 -8.91 12.59 5.09
N TYR A 150 -8.24 12.92 4.00
CA TYR A 150 -8.73 13.85 2.99
C TYR A 150 -9.25 13.04 1.81
N TYR A 151 -10.56 13.16 1.53
CA TYR A 151 -11.19 12.38 0.47
C TYR A 151 -12.30 13.15 -0.23
N GLY A 152 -12.18 13.30 -1.54
CA GLY A 152 -13.11 14.08 -2.34
C GLY A 152 -12.92 15.58 -2.22
N PHE A 153 -13.56 16.32 -3.10
CA PHE A 153 -13.48 17.78 -3.16
C PHE A 153 -14.61 18.45 -2.38
N GLN A 154 -14.35 19.68 -1.94
CA GLN A 154 -15.41 20.56 -1.47
C GLN A 154 -16.41 20.83 -2.61
N PRO A 155 -17.71 21.07 -2.31
CA PRO A 155 -18.74 21.24 -3.34
C PRO A 155 -18.49 22.41 -4.31
N ASP A 156 -17.75 23.43 -3.87
CA ASP A 156 -17.39 24.61 -4.65
C ASP A 156 -16.05 24.47 -5.40
N MET A 157 -15.35 23.35 -5.26
CA MET A 157 -14.10 23.12 -5.96
C MET A 157 -14.34 22.85 -7.44
N THR A 158 -13.83 23.72 -8.26
CA THR A 158 -13.86 23.54 -9.72
C THR A 158 -12.57 22.93 -10.23
N ARG A 159 -12.63 22.29 -11.39
CA ARG A 159 -11.43 21.75 -12.05
C ARG A 159 -10.37 22.83 -12.28
N ALA A 160 -10.76 23.99 -12.80
CA ALA A 160 -9.83 25.09 -13.08
C ALA A 160 -9.12 25.59 -11.78
N ARG A 161 -9.89 25.69 -10.66
CA ARG A 161 -9.32 26.07 -9.37
C ARG A 161 -8.35 25.01 -8.87
N TRP A 162 -8.71 23.75 -8.98
CA TRP A 162 -7.81 22.65 -8.57
C TRP A 162 -6.52 22.62 -9.39
N GLU A 163 -6.62 22.74 -10.72
CA GLU A 163 -5.46 22.79 -11.61
C GLU A 163 -4.54 23.98 -11.27
N ALA A 164 -5.09 25.14 -10.96
CA ALA A 164 -4.32 26.31 -10.55
C ALA A 164 -3.55 26.05 -9.23
N LEU A 165 -4.21 25.49 -8.20
CA LEU A 165 -3.60 25.12 -6.94
C LEU A 165 -2.50 24.07 -7.13
N PHE A 166 -2.77 23.07 -7.97
CA PHE A 166 -1.82 21.99 -8.27
C PHE A 166 -0.56 22.54 -8.98
N HIS A 167 -0.72 23.37 -10.00
CA HIS A 167 0.42 23.96 -10.71
C HIS A 167 1.23 24.93 -9.83
N ALA A 168 0.58 25.64 -8.94
CA ALA A 168 1.22 26.51 -7.97
C ALA A 168 1.86 25.73 -6.80
N GLN A 169 1.59 24.40 -6.67
CA GLN A 169 1.94 23.59 -5.50
C GLN A 169 1.49 24.23 -4.18
N ASP A 170 0.32 24.89 -4.22
CA ASP A 170 -0.31 25.47 -3.02
C ASP A 170 -0.99 24.35 -2.20
N ILE A 171 -0.18 23.64 -1.42
CA ILE A 171 -0.65 22.51 -0.60
C ILE A 171 -1.73 22.92 0.40
N PRO A 172 -1.60 24.05 1.14
CA PRO A 172 -2.68 24.51 2.01
C PRO A 172 -4.00 24.77 1.26
N GLY A 173 -3.95 25.39 0.10
CA GLY A 173 -5.11 25.61 -0.75
C GLY A 173 -5.72 24.32 -1.28
N MET A 174 -4.88 23.35 -1.67
CA MET A 174 -5.33 22.03 -2.08
C MET A 174 -6.05 21.30 -0.94
N LEU A 175 -5.49 21.27 0.26
CA LEU A 175 -6.11 20.65 1.43
C LEU A 175 -7.42 21.32 1.83
N ALA A 176 -7.47 22.66 1.81
CA ALA A 176 -8.70 23.42 2.06
C ALA A 176 -9.79 23.14 1.01
N GLY A 177 -9.39 22.73 -0.18
CA GLY A 177 -10.29 22.35 -1.28
C GLY A 177 -10.80 20.92 -1.24
N MET A 178 -10.36 20.13 -0.25
CA MET A 178 -10.79 18.74 -0.04
C MET A 178 -11.68 18.61 1.19
N GLN A 179 -12.51 17.57 1.19
CA GLN A 179 -13.25 17.18 2.40
C GLN A 179 -12.32 16.44 3.35
N LYS A 180 -12.42 16.77 4.64
CA LYS A 180 -11.65 16.16 5.72
C LYS A 180 -12.58 15.34 6.61
N TYR A 181 -12.21 14.11 6.86
CA TYR A 181 -12.97 13.19 7.70
C TYR A 181 -12.11 12.73 8.87
N PRO A 182 -12.53 12.94 10.12
CA PRO A 182 -11.89 12.30 11.27
C PRO A 182 -12.04 10.79 11.15
N VAL A 183 -11.04 10.05 11.60
CA VAL A 183 -11.07 8.58 11.58
C VAL A 183 -10.87 8.02 12.98
N HIS A 184 -11.58 6.94 13.25
CA HIS A 184 -11.55 6.22 14.52
C HIS A 184 -11.54 4.72 14.24
N PRO A 185 -10.96 3.89 15.14
CA PRO A 185 -11.06 2.43 15.08
C PRO A 185 -12.51 1.92 15.13
#